data_dc8ce5fa4c4ffd1f0868eb800c4c70f3
#
_entry.id   dc8ce5fa4c4ffd1f0868eb800c4c70f3
#
_cell.length_a   1.000
_cell.length_b   1.000
_cell.length_c   1.000
_cell.angle_alpha   90.00
_cell.angle_beta   90.00
_cell.angle_gamma   90.00
#
_symmetry.space_group_name_H-M   'P 1'
#
loop_
_entity.id
_entity.type
_entity.pdbx_description
1 polymer ?
#
loop_
_entity_poly.entity_id
_entity_poly.type
_entity_poly.pdbx_seq_one_letter_code
_entity_poly.pdbx_strand_id
1 'polypeptide(L)'
;MSIKLIKASYEYQDLIVDMLKEWIDYNNNHPEANTSPASIFKNDYHNFDYYINNLDLKNPKPGLVEDSTFFALDVERNKMVGAINIRHKLNAYLLNYGGHIGDGVRPSERKKRL
;
A
#
# COMPACT_ATOMS: atom_id res chain seq x y z
N MET A 1 8.86 1.98 18.77
CA MET A 1 7.95 1.49 17.71
C MET A 1 8.60 0.31 17.01
N SER A 2 7.88 -0.80 16.90
CA SER A 2 8.38 -2.00 16.22
C SER A 2 7.54 -2.24 14.97
N ILE A 3 8.16 -2.11 13.82
CA ILE A 3 7.47 -2.26 12.53
C ILE A 3 7.80 -3.59 11.90
N LYS A 4 6.77 -4.30 11.47
CA LYS A 4 6.89 -5.54 10.74
C LYS A 4 6.17 -5.41 9.40
N LEU A 5 6.82 -5.79 8.33
CA LEU A 5 6.17 -5.82 7.02
C LEU A 5 5.45 -7.15 6.87
N ILE A 6 4.17 -7.08 6.50
CA ILE A 6 3.36 -8.29 6.35
C ILE A 6 2.63 -8.26 5.01
N LYS A 7 2.31 -9.45 4.50
CA LYS A 7 1.45 -9.57 3.34
C LYS A 7 -0.01 -9.51 3.80
N ALA A 8 -0.87 -8.95 2.96
CA ALA A 8 -2.30 -8.91 3.26
C ALA A 8 -2.86 -10.33 3.39
N SER A 9 -3.69 -10.52 4.41
CA SER A 9 -4.40 -11.77 4.63
C SER A 9 -5.64 -11.49 5.45
N TYR A 10 -6.52 -12.48 5.57
CA TYR A 10 -7.73 -12.33 6.38
C TYR A 10 -7.42 -12.07 7.85
N GLU A 11 -6.28 -12.56 8.32
CA GLU A 11 -5.83 -12.33 9.68
C GLU A 11 -5.73 -10.83 10.00
N TYR A 12 -5.32 -10.03 9.02
CA TYR A 12 -5.10 -8.60 9.20
C TYR A 12 -6.20 -7.73 8.62
N GLN A 13 -7.33 -8.35 8.21
CA GLN A 13 -8.39 -7.62 7.52
C GLN A 13 -8.84 -6.37 8.26
N ASP A 14 -9.17 -6.51 9.54
CA ASP A 14 -9.68 -5.37 10.32
C ASP A 14 -8.67 -4.24 10.42
N LEU A 15 -7.39 -4.58 10.59
CA LEU A 15 -6.33 -3.59 10.70
C LEU A 15 -6.09 -2.87 9.37
N ILE A 16 -6.13 -3.62 8.27
CA ILE A 16 -5.95 -3.05 6.94
C ILE A 16 -7.12 -2.13 6.59
N VAL A 17 -8.34 -2.58 6.84
CA VAL A 17 -9.54 -1.79 6.55
C VAL A 17 -9.56 -0.51 7.38
N ASP A 18 -9.19 -0.59 8.65
CA ASP A 18 -9.11 0.58 9.52
C ASP A 18 -8.18 1.65 8.93
N MET A 19 -7.00 1.23 8.47
CA MET A 19 -6.06 2.15 7.84
C MET A 19 -6.60 2.71 6.53
N LEU A 20 -7.20 1.86 5.69
CA LEU A 20 -7.69 2.29 4.38
C LEU A 20 -8.85 3.29 4.50
N LYS A 21 -9.75 3.10 5.47
CA LYS A 21 -10.84 4.05 5.70
C LYS A 21 -10.29 5.45 5.98
N GLU A 22 -9.34 5.56 6.87
CA GLU A 22 -8.73 6.85 7.21
C GLU A 22 -8.00 7.43 6.01
N TRP A 23 -7.21 6.61 5.32
CA TRP A 23 -6.35 7.08 4.23
C TRP A 23 -7.16 7.53 3.02
N ILE A 24 -8.18 6.76 2.65
CA ILE A 24 -9.04 7.11 1.52
C ILE A 24 -9.82 8.39 1.82
N ASP A 25 -10.35 8.52 3.05
CA ASP A 25 -11.04 9.74 3.46
C ASP A 25 -10.12 10.95 3.37
N TYR A 26 -8.88 10.80 3.83
CA TYR A 26 -7.89 11.87 3.72
C TYR A 26 -7.64 12.24 2.26
N ASN A 27 -7.45 11.26 1.39
CA ASN A 27 -7.18 11.52 -0.02
C ASN A 27 -8.36 12.21 -0.71
N ASN A 28 -9.58 11.85 -0.35
CA ASN A 28 -10.78 12.49 -0.91
C ASN A 28 -10.90 13.96 -0.52
N ASN A 29 -10.39 14.31 0.65
CA ASN A 29 -10.40 15.68 1.15
C ASN A 29 -9.14 16.47 0.78
N HIS A 30 -8.14 15.80 0.19
CA HIS A 30 -6.88 16.40 -0.19
C HIS A 30 -6.47 15.90 -1.57
N PRO A 31 -7.16 16.36 -2.64
CA PRO A 31 -6.90 15.84 -3.99
C PRO A 31 -5.46 16.05 -4.48
N GLU A 32 -4.73 16.99 -3.88
CA GLU A 32 -3.32 17.21 -4.20
C GLU A 32 -2.38 16.22 -3.53
N ALA A 33 -2.89 15.38 -2.61
CA ALA A 33 -2.03 14.46 -1.85
C ALA A 33 -1.47 13.35 -2.74
N ASN A 34 -0.25 12.95 -2.40
CA ASN A 34 0.38 11.80 -3.05
C ASN A 34 -0.28 10.51 -2.58
N THR A 35 -0.72 9.69 -3.52
CA THR A 35 -1.43 8.44 -3.23
C THR A 35 -0.53 7.22 -3.44
N SER A 36 0.71 7.30 -3.00
CA SER A 36 1.64 6.18 -3.07
C SER A 36 1.57 5.33 -1.80
N PRO A 37 1.63 3.99 -1.87
CA PRO A 37 1.65 3.20 -3.10
C PRO A 37 0.26 3.05 -3.70
N ALA A 38 0.15 3.26 -4.99
CA ALA A 38 -1.14 3.21 -5.69
C ALA A 38 -1.83 1.86 -5.56
N SER A 39 -1.05 0.78 -5.40
CA SER A 39 -1.59 -0.57 -5.36
C SER A 39 -2.64 -0.78 -4.27
N ILE A 40 -2.50 -0.11 -3.13
CA ILE A 40 -3.44 -0.30 -2.02
C ILE A 40 -4.76 0.41 -2.24
N PHE A 41 -4.84 1.30 -3.23
CA PHE A 41 -6.05 2.09 -3.53
C PHE A 41 -6.76 1.67 -4.81
N LYS A 42 -6.16 0.81 -5.62
CA LYS A 42 -6.70 0.51 -6.95
C LYS A 42 -7.96 -0.36 -6.92
N ASN A 43 -8.17 -1.14 -5.89
CA ASN A 43 -9.31 -2.05 -5.77
C ASN A 43 -10.13 -1.73 -4.51
N ASP A 44 -11.42 -2.02 -4.57
CA ASP A 44 -12.34 -1.78 -3.47
C ASP A 44 -12.11 -2.82 -2.36
N TYR A 45 -11.73 -2.35 -1.18
CA TYR A 45 -11.49 -3.22 -0.04
C TYR A 45 -12.77 -3.82 0.56
N HIS A 46 -13.95 -3.34 0.17
CA HIS A 46 -15.21 -3.89 0.66
C HIS A 46 -15.41 -5.33 0.21
N ASN A 47 -14.87 -5.71 -0.94
CA ASN A 47 -14.73 -7.10 -1.32
C ASN A 47 -13.30 -7.50 -1.02
N PHE A 48 -13.06 -7.90 0.22
CA PHE A 48 -11.70 -8.12 0.70
C PHE A 48 -11.00 -9.30 0.01
N ASP A 49 -11.76 -10.31 -0.37
CA ASP A 49 -11.21 -11.44 -1.13
C ASP A 49 -10.62 -10.98 -2.45
N TYR A 50 -11.39 -10.19 -3.21
CA TYR A 50 -10.91 -9.61 -4.45
C TYR A 50 -9.72 -8.66 -4.19
N TYR A 51 -9.81 -7.90 -3.11
CA TYR A 51 -8.77 -6.92 -2.76
C TYR A 51 -7.42 -7.61 -2.56
N ILE A 52 -7.35 -8.62 -1.69
CA ILE A 52 -6.07 -9.28 -1.40
C ILE A 52 -5.55 -10.08 -2.58
N ASN A 53 -6.43 -10.63 -3.40
CA ASN A 53 -6.02 -11.43 -4.55
C ASN A 53 -5.52 -10.57 -5.72
N ASN A 54 -5.77 -9.27 -5.68
CA ASN A 54 -5.40 -8.37 -6.77
C ASN A 54 -4.49 -7.22 -6.33
N LEU A 55 -3.92 -7.30 -5.13
CA LEU A 55 -2.97 -6.30 -4.65
C LEU A 55 -1.68 -6.31 -5.46
N ASP A 56 -1.12 -7.48 -5.66
CA ASP A 56 0.13 -7.63 -6.38
C ASP A 56 -0.15 -7.77 -7.86
N LEU A 57 0.68 -7.13 -8.68
CA LEU A 57 0.58 -7.27 -10.12
C LEU A 57 1.32 -8.52 -10.55
N LYS A 58 0.56 -9.51 -11.02
CA LYS A 58 1.06 -10.78 -11.55
C LYS A 58 0.66 -10.87 -13.01
N ASN A 59 1.51 -11.46 -13.84
CA ASN A 59 1.23 -11.60 -15.27
C ASN A 59 0.89 -10.26 -15.91
N PRO A 60 1.79 -9.23 -15.79
CA PRO A 60 1.48 -7.90 -16.26
C PRO A 60 1.41 -7.80 -17.77
N LYS A 61 0.63 -6.84 -18.24
CA LYS A 61 0.59 -6.49 -19.66
C LYS A 61 1.90 -5.82 -20.07
N PRO A 62 2.21 -5.76 -21.38
CA PRO A 62 3.42 -5.07 -21.84
C PRO A 62 3.51 -3.65 -21.27
N GLY A 63 4.69 -3.26 -20.84
CA GLY A 63 4.93 -1.96 -20.22
C GLY A 63 4.82 -1.94 -18.71
N LEU A 64 4.29 -3.00 -18.12
CA LEU A 64 4.17 -3.14 -16.67
C LEU A 64 5.10 -4.24 -16.16
N VAL A 65 5.36 -4.25 -14.88
CA VAL A 65 6.20 -5.27 -14.26
C VAL A 65 5.48 -5.86 -13.04
N GLU A 66 5.85 -7.08 -12.68
CA GLU A 66 5.32 -7.71 -11.47
C GLU A 66 5.74 -6.91 -10.23
N ASP A 67 4.87 -6.88 -9.22
CA ASP A 67 5.17 -6.22 -7.96
C ASP A 67 4.64 -7.00 -6.78
N SER A 68 5.06 -6.58 -5.59
CA SER A 68 4.58 -7.13 -4.32
C SER A 68 4.26 -6.00 -3.37
N THR A 69 3.13 -6.09 -2.70
CA THR A 69 2.68 -5.08 -1.74
C THR A 69 2.74 -5.66 -0.33
N PHE A 70 3.35 -4.88 0.58
CA PHE A 70 3.44 -5.22 1.99
C PHE A 70 2.80 -4.10 2.80
N PHE A 71 2.21 -4.47 3.94
CA PHE A 71 1.67 -3.52 4.88
C PHE A 71 2.60 -3.41 6.08
N ALA A 72 2.75 -2.21 6.61
CA ALA A 72 3.61 -1.95 7.76
C ALA A 72 2.77 -2.01 9.03
N LEU A 73 3.02 -3.01 9.83
CA LEU A 73 2.32 -3.23 11.10
C LEU A 73 3.18 -2.71 12.26
N ASP A 74 2.60 -1.80 13.05
CA ASP A 74 3.19 -1.45 14.34
C ASP A 74 2.78 -2.54 15.33
N VAL A 75 3.70 -3.43 15.65
CA VAL A 75 3.40 -4.62 16.44
C VAL A 75 2.96 -4.25 17.86
N GLU A 76 3.59 -3.23 18.45
CA GLU A 76 3.27 -2.81 19.80
C GLU A 76 1.86 -2.27 19.96
N ARG A 77 1.41 -1.49 18.96
CA ARG A 77 0.05 -0.91 18.99
C ARG A 77 -0.98 -1.75 18.25
N ASN A 78 -0.55 -2.80 17.57
CA ASN A 78 -1.42 -3.64 16.73
C ASN A 78 -2.20 -2.78 15.74
N LYS A 79 -1.47 -1.97 14.96
CA LYS A 79 -2.05 -0.98 14.07
C LYS A 79 -1.26 -0.92 12.77
N MET A 80 -1.98 -0.90 11.63
CA MET A 80 -1.33 -0.68 10.33
C MET A 80 -1.02 0.79 10.18
N VAL A 81 0.24 1.11 9.86
CA VAL A 81 0.71 2.49 9.81
C VAL A 81 1.18 2.93 8.43
N GLY A 82 1.30 2.01 7.50
CA GLY A 82 1.73 2.35 6.15
C GLY A 82 1.74 1.16 5.23
N ALA A 83 2.28 1.36 4.04
CA ALA A 83 2.37 0.31 3.03
C ALA A 83 3.55 0.58 2.10
N ILE A 84 4.05 -0.48 1.49
CA ILE A 84 5.15 -0.41 0.54
C ILE A 84 4.85 -1.37 -0.62
N ASN A 85 5.12 -0.89 -1.84
CA ASN A 85 5.01 -1.72 -3.05
C ASN A 85 6.39 -1.80 -3.69
N ILE A 86 6.84 -3.01 -3.95
CA ILE A 86 8.16 -3.27 -4.52
C ILE A 86 7.98 -3.88 -5.89
N ARG A 87 8.52 -3.24 -6.92
CA ARG A 87 8.51 -3.75 -8.28
C ARG A 87 9.67 -4.70 -8.46
N HIS A 88 9.40 -5.86 -9.08
CA HIS A 88 10.40 -6.92 -9.18
C HIS A 88 11.48 -6.61 -10.20
N LYS A 89 11.17 -5.74 -11.19
CA LYS A 89 12.11 -5.34 -12.25
C LYS A 89 11.92 -3.88 -12.58
N LEU A 90 12.91 -3.28 -13.20
CA LEU A 90 12.76 -1.98 -13.84
C LEU A 90 12.60 -2.18 -15.33
N ASN A 91 11.68 -1.44 -15.95
CA ASN A 91 11.61 -1.31 -17.39
C ASN A 91 12.01 0.14 -17.75
N ALA A 92 12.01 0.48 -19.04
CA ALA A 92 12.42 1.83 -19.45
C ALA A 92 11.57 2.93 -18.80
N TYR A 93 10.26 2.69 -18.69
CA TYR A 93 9.36 3.66 -18.06
C TYR A 93 9.69 3.85 -16.59
N LEU A 94 9.81 2.75 -15.84
CA LEU A 94 10.07 2.82 -14.40
C LEU A 94 11.43 3.40 -14.09
N LEU A 95 12.42 3.12 -14.93
CA LEU A 95 13.76 3.67 -14.74
C LEU A 95 13.74 5.21 -14.79
N ASN A 96 12.92 5.77 -15.69
CA ASN A 96 12.85 7.20 -15.90
C ASN A 96 11.80 7.91 -15.04
N TYR A 97 10.70 7.25 -14.71
CA TYR A 97 9.52 7.93 -14.12
C TYR A 97 8.96 7.31 -12.85
N GLY A 98 9.09 6.02 -12.66
CA GLY A 98 8.37 5.33 -11.59
C GLY A 98 9.23 4.80 -10.45
N GLY A 99 10.47 4.41 -10.75
CA GLY A 99 11.35 3.81 -9.75
C GLY A 99 10.92 2.41 -9.34
N HIS A 100 11.64 1.85 -8.38
CA HIS A 100 11.50 0.47 -7.93
C HIS A 100 10.51 0.29 -6.78
N ILE A 101 10.40 1.30 -5.93
CA ILE A 101 9.65 1.21 -4.68
C ILE A 101 8.69 2.39 -4.58
N GLY A 102 7.43 2.08 -4.28
CA GLY A 102 6.46 3.07 -3.88
C GLY A 102 6.11 2.83 -2.42
N ASP A 103 6.09 3.87 -1.61
CA ASP A 103 5.75 3.73 -0.21
C ASP A 103 4.88 4.89 0.26
N GLY A 104 4.24 4.69 1.40
CA GLY A 104 3.42 5.72 1.99
C GLY A 104 3.14 5.43 3.45
N VAL A 105 2.76 6.48 4.16
CA VAL A 105 2.48 6.43 5.59
C VAL A 105 1.03 6.88 5.82
N ARG A 106 0.33 6.15 6.66
CA ARG A 106 -1.04 6.48 7.08
C ARG A 106 -1.10 7.94 7.56
N PRO A 107 -2.10 8.73 7.16
CA PRO A 107 -2.11 10.16 7.47
C PRO A 107 -1.88 10.53 8.93
N SER A 108 -2.53 9.84 9.86
CA SER A 108 -2.39 10.14 11.28
C SER A 108 -1.00 9.83 11.84
N GLU A 109 -0.19 9.08 11.11
CA GLU A 109 1.15 8.69 11.55
C GLU A 109 2.25 9.57 10.96
N ARG A 110 1.94 10.43 10.01
CA ARG A 110 2.95 11.18 9.26
C ARG A 110 3.72 12.20 10.10
N LYS A 111 3.12 12.70 11.17
CA LYS A 111 3.76 13.69 12.04
C LYS A 111 4.47 13.08 13.23
N LYS A 112 4.41 11.77 13.36
CA LYS A 112 5.08 11.06 14.45
C LYS A 112 6.47 10.72 13.99
N ARG A 113 7.37 11.65 14.20
CA ARG A 113 8.76 11.48 13.74
C ARG A 113 9.53 10.58 14.68
N LEU A 114 10.39 9.87 14.10
CA LEU A 114 11.30 8.99 14.84
C LEU A 114 12.64 9.67 14.99
#